data_db3f4b86663cb0caff7301ee88bbf4a8
#
_entry.id   db3f4b86663cb0caff7301ee88bbf4a8
#
_cell.length_a   1.000
_cell.length_b   1.000
_cell.length_c   1.000
_cell.angle_alpha   90.00
_cell.angle_beta   90.00
_cell.angle_gamma   90.00
#
_symmetry.space_group_name_H-M   'P 1'
#
loop_
_entity.id
_entity.type
_entity.pdbx_description
1 polymer ?
#
loop_
_entity_poly.entity_id
_entity_poly.type
_entity_poly.pdbx_seq_one_letter_code
_entity_poly.pdbx_strand_id
1 'polypeptide(L)'
;DMTPVARTLGVFALGLFIAGCSIERHGEDSVSKQFGSDYFGAGGSLNLTDPVAGDAMLAGGHVATAGEVKGDLIAAGGEVSIGGSVGDDLYVAGGDVQVDAIVAGKARVAGGDVALGPATTVTGGLSLTGGRIRFEGSALEYLKASGASVRLDGVVQGDAEVHAEEVDIGPNTRIDGKLVVHSAREPALPEGAQIAGGIE
;
A
#
# COMPACT_ATOMS: atom_id res chain seq x y z
N ASP A 1 -32.63 -6.86 -45.70
CA ASP A 1 -31.57 -5.90 -45.41
C ASP A 1 -31.53 -5.61 -43.91
N MET A 2 -30.68 -6.35 -43.24
CA MET A 2 -30.50 -6.21 -41.79
C MET A 2 -29.19 -5.49 -41.54
N THR A 3 -29.26 -4.23 -41.09
CA THR A 3 -28.10 -3.48 -40.63
C THR A 3 -27.75 -3.85 -39.19
N PRO A 4 -26.47 -4.10 -38.82
CA PRO A 4 -26.09 -4.37 -37.46
C PRO A 4 -26.04 -3.10 -36.67
N VAL A 5 -26.73 -3.10 -35.52
CA VAL A 5 -26.72 -2.03 -34.50
C VAL A 5 -25.36 -2.07 -33.77
N ALA A 6 -24.51 -1.07 -33.99
CA ALA A 6 -23.29 -0.84 -33.25
C ALA A 6 -23.65 -0.42 -31.81
N ARG A 7 -23.29 -1.23 -30.81
CA ARG A 7 -23.35 -0.87 -29.40
C ARG A 7 -22.19 0.06 -29.07
N THR A 8 -22.50 1.34 -29.03
CA THR A 8 -21.57 2.36 -28.53
C THR A 8 -21.58 2.28 -27.00
N LEU A 9 -20.52 1.77 -26.40
CA LEU A 9 -20.27 1.91 -24.96
C LEU A 9 -19.95 3.40 -24.71
N GLY A 10 -20.84 4.07 -24.01
CA GLY A 10 -20.64 5.46 -23.58
C GLY A 10 -19.59 5.52 -22.47
N VAL A 11 -18.42 6.04 -22.80
CA VAL A 11 -17.45 6.51 -21.82
C VAL A 11 -17.99 7.83 -21.25
N PHE A 12 -18.38 7.84 -19.98
CA PHE A 12 -18.69 9.07 -19.25
C PHE A 12 -17.40 9.86 -19.06
N ALA A 13 -17.08 10.73 -19.99
CA ALA A 13 -16.06 11.75 -19.81
C ALA A 13 -16.67 12.87 -18.96
N LEU A 14 -16.35 12.90 -17.68
CA LEU A 14 -16.64 14.04 -16.81
C LEU A 14 -15.70 15.19 -17.22
N GLY A 15 -16.16 16.00 -18.16
CA GLY A 15 -15.46 17.19 -18.62
C GLY A 15 -15.54 18.30 -17.58
N LEU A 16 -14.48 18.50 -16.80
CA LEU A 16 -14.31 19.69 -15.99
C LEU A 16 -13.37 20.65 -16.74
N PHE A 17 -13.90 21.69 -17.33
CA PHE A 17 -13.15 22.79 -17.90
C PHE A 17 -12.54 23.63 -16.77
N ILE A 18 -11.23 23.58 -16.58
CA ILE A 18 -10.51 24.57 -15.79
C ILE A 18 -9.33 25.07 -16.61
N ALA A 19 -9.33 26.37 -16.92
CA ALA A 19 -8.24 27.07 -17.58
C ALA A 19 -7.01 27.08 -16.65
N GLY A 20 -5.86 26.64 -17.15
CA GLY A 20 -4.56 26.85 -16.51
C GLY A 20 -3.80 25.61 -16.04
N CYS A 21 -4.14 24.39 -16.51
CA CYS A 21 -3.39 23.19 -16.17
C CYS A 21 -2.75 22.58 -17.43
N SER A 22 -1.45 22.31 -17.36
CA SER A 22 -0.75 21.50 -18.38
C SER A 22 -1.16 20.03 -18.21
N ILE A 23 -1.71 19.42 -19.26
CA ILE A 23 -1.95 17.99 -19.35
C ILE A 23 -0.76 17.41 -20.10
N GLU A 24 0.07 16.66 -19.40
CA GLU A 24 1.13 15.88 -20.03
C GLU A 24 0.61 14.46 -20.34
N ARG A 25 0.64 14.10 -21.62
CA ARG A 25 0.32 12.74 -22.07
C ARG A 25 1.62 11.97 -22.23
N HIS A 26 1.88 11.05 -21.32
CA HIS A 26 2.98 10.10 -21.45
C HIS A 26 2.46 8.78 -22.02
N GLY A 27 2.59 8.63 -23.33
CA GLY A 27 2.12 7.42 -24.03
C GLY A 27 0.61 7.39 -24.29
N GLU A 28 0.17 6.45 -25.11
CA GLU A 28 -1.23 6.37 -25.56
C GLU A 28 -2.24 5.96 -24.45
N ASP A 29 -1.76 5.48 -23.28
CA ASP A 29 -2.59 4.86 -22.23
C ASP A 29 -2.49 5.51 -20.83
N SER A 30 -1.83 6.66 -20.66
CA SER A 30 -1.72 7.32 -19.36
C SER A 30 -1.96 8.83 -19.43
N VAL A 31 -2.67 9.35 -18.43
CA VAL A 31 -2.94 10.78 -18.25
C VAL A 31 -2.50 11.19 -16.86
N SER A 32 -1.64 12.20 -16.79
CA SER A 32 -1.26 12.82 -15.52
C SER A 32 -1.61 14.30 -15.51
N LYS A 33 -1.92 14.83 -14.33
CA LYS A 33 -2.28 16.23 -14.12
C LYS A 33 -1.80 16.71 -12.77
N GLN A 34 -1.14 17.85 -12.76
CA GLN A 34 -0.75 18.55 -11.55
C GLN A 34 -1.73 19.69 -11.26
N PHE A 35 -2.20 19.78 -10.00
CA PHE A 35 -3.03 20.85 -9.48
C PHE A 35 -2.33 21.49 -8.27
N GLY A 36 -1.71 22.64 -8.46
CA GLY A 36 -0.91 23.25 -7.40
C GLY A 36 0.27 22.37 -7.02
N SER A 37 0.28 21.85 -5.80
CA SER A 37 1.29 20.92 -5.27
C SER A 37 0.93 19.45 -5.49
N ASP A 38 -0.32 19.13 -5.85
CA ASP A 38 -0.85 17.78 -5.89
C ASP A 38 -0.73 17.14 -7.27
N TYR A 39 -0.52 15.84 -7.31
CA TYR A 39 -0.33 15.04 -8.52
C TYR A 39 -1.42 13.99 -8.67
N PHE A 40 -2.04 13.92 -9.84
CA PHE A 40 -3.05 12.95 -10.21
C PHE A 40 -2.59 12.19 -11.45
N GLY A 41 -2.54 10.86 -11.36
CA GLY A 41 -2.17 9.99 -12.48
C GLY A 41 -3.19 8.87 -12.67
N ALA A 42 -3.59 8.62 -13.92
CA ALA A 42 -4.44 7.50 -14.28
C ALA A 42 -3.98 6.86 -15.61
N GLY A 43 -3.93 5.53 -15.68
CA GLY A 43 -3.49 4.86 -16.92
C GLY A 43 -3.20 3.38 -16.77
N GLY A 44 -2.74 2.77 -17.87
CA GLY A 44 -2.33 1.36 -17.88
C GLY A 44 -1.10 1.11 -17.03
N SER A 45 -0.08 1.96 -17.17
CA SER A 45 1.17 1.91 -16.39
C SER A 45 1.58 3.33 -15.96
N LEU A 46 1.82 3.50 -14.67
CA LEU A 46 2.22 4.75 -14.06
C LEU A 46 3.54 4.56 -13.30
N ASN A 47 4.48 5.48 -13.50
CA ASN A 47 5.74 5.49 -12.77
C ASN A 47 6.01 6.91 -12.27
N LEU A 48 5.87 7.14 -10.96
CA LEU A 48 6.11 8.43 -10.33
C LEU A 48 7.49 8.42 -9.67
N THR A 49 8.47 9.05 -10.34
CA THR A 49 9.85 9.18 -9.86
C THR A 49 10.18 10.59 -9.39
N ASP A 50 9.48 11.58 -9.91
CA ASP A 50 9.68 12.98 -9.54
C ASP A 50 9.05 13.31 -8.18
N PRO A 51 9.65 14.20 -7.40
CA PRO A 51 9.10 14.62 -6.13
C PRO A 51 7.77 15.35 -6.28
N VAL A 52 6.81 15.05 -5.41
CA VAL A 52 5.50 15.73 -5.31
C VAL A 52 5.48 16.54 -4.03
N ALA A 53 5.20 17.85 -4.15
CA ALA A 53 5.21 18.76 -3.00
C ALA A 53 3.91 18.76 -2.17
N GLY A 54 2.86 18.11 -2.65
CA GLY A 54 1.57 17.89 -2.00
C GLY A 54 1.21 16.41 -2.01
N ASP A 55 -0.08 16.12 -2.24
CA ASP A 55 -0.62 14.78 -2.30
C ASP A 55 -0.42 14.14 -3.68
N ALA A 56 -0.32 12.81 -3.72
CA ALA A 56 -0.30 12.05 -4.96
C ALA A 56 -1.44 11.01 -4.99
N MET A 57 -2.22 11.02 -6.08
CA MET A 57 -3.28 10.05 -6.34
C MET A 57 -3.01 9.32 -7.65
N LEU A 58 -2.82 8.01 -7.59
CA LEU A 58 -2.45 7.17 -8.72
C LEU A 58 -3.43 6.01 -8.88
N ALA A 59 -3.91 5.79 -10.11
CA ALA A 59 -4.78 4.66 -10.42
C ALA A 59 -4.41 4.03 -11.76
N GLY A 60 -4.11 2.73 -11.79
CA GLY A 60 -3.67 2.10 -13.02
C GLY A 60 -3.63 0.58 -13.00
N GLY A 61 -3.25 -0.03 -14.12
CA GLY A 61 -2.95 -1.46 -14.17
C GLY A 61 -1.69 -1.77 -13.35
N HIS A 62 -0.60 -1.05 -13.63
CA HIS A 62 0.65 -1.07 -12.88
C HIS A 62 0.93 0.33 -12.36
N VAL A 63 1.20 0.44 -11.07
CA VAL A 63 1.55 1.70 -10.41
C VAL A 63 2.86 1.52 -9.67
N ALA A 64 3.85 2.35 -9.98
CA ALA A 64 5.14 2.37 -9.29
C ALA A 64 5.46 3.78 -8.80
N THR A 65 5.99 3.90 -7.60
CA THR A 65 6.51 5.15 -7.06
C THR A 65 7.91 4.94 -6.50
N ALA A 66 8.80 5.91 -6.70
CA ALA A 66 10.14 5.93 -6.13
C ALA A 66 10.55 7.33 -5.65
N GLY A 67 9.76 8.34 -5.98
CA GLY A 67 9.96 9.73 -5.57
C GLY A 67 9.50 10.01 -4.14
N GLU A 68 9.79 11.23 -3.68
CA GLU A 68 9.28 11.78 -2.44
C GLU A 68 7.87 12.35 -2.67
N VAL A 69 6.90 11.97 -1.85
CA VAL A 69 5.57 12.60 -1.76
C VAL A 69 5.50 13.26 -0.39
N LYS A 70 5.38 14.61 -0.35
CA LYS A 70 5.39 15.33 0.93
C LYS A 70 4.08 15.26 1.69
N GLY A 71 2.95 15.06 1.00
CA GLY A 71 1.63 14.84 1.57
C GLY A 71 1.26 13.36 1.61
N ASP A 72 -0.04 13.08 1.38
CA ASP A 72 -0.60 11.75 1.32
C ASP A 72 -0.30 11.07 -0.04
N LEU A 73 -0.07 9.76 0.00
CA LEU A 73 0.00 8.93 -1.19
C LEU A 73 -1.17 7.95 -1.24
N ILE A 74 -2.01 8.06 -2.27
CA ILE A 74 -3.10 7.15 -2.56
C ILE A 74 -2.80 6.43 -3.86
N ALA A 75 -2.64 5.12 -3.84
CA ALA A 75 -2.34 4.32 -5.01
C ALA A 75 -3.28 3.13 -5.14
N ALA A 76 -3.80 2.90 -6.35
CA ALA A 76 -4.66 1.76 -6.63
C ALA A 76 -4.32 1.13 -7.98
N GLY A 77 -4.25 -0.22 -8.03
CA GLY A 77 -3.89 -0.90 -9.27
C GLY A 77 -4.01 -2.41 -9.23
N GLY A 78 -3.71 -3.05 -10.36
CA GLY A 78 -3.53 -4.51 -10.40
C GLY A 78 -2.26 -4.92 -9.66
N GLU A 79 -1.15 -4.28 -10.02
CA GLU A 79 0.15 -4.40 -9.38
C GLU A 79 0.59 -3.01 -8.90
N VAL A 80 0.95 -2.90 -7.61
CA VAL A 80 1.35 -1.63 -6.99
C VAL A 80 2.67 -1.80 -6.26
N SER A 81 3.67 -0.99 -6.64
CA SER A 81 4.99 -0.96 -6.00
C SER A 81 5.27 0.42 -5.46
N ILE A 82 5.38 0.55 -4.15
CA ILE A 82 5.60 1.81 -3.45
C ILE A 82 7.02 1.84 -2.89
N GLY A 83 7.83 2.75 -3.42
CA GLY A 83 9.16 3.09 -2.90
C GLY A 83 9.25 4.57 -2.56
N GLY A 84 10.44 5.00 -2.09
CA GLY A 84 10.70 6.40 -1.73
C GLY A 84 10.17 6.79 -0.34
N SER A 85 9.62 8.00 -0.21
CA SER A 85 9.14 8.50 1.08
C SER A 85 7.77 9.19 0.95
N VAL A 86 6.93 9.02 1.98
CA VAL A 86 5.61 9.63 2.12
C VAL A 86 5.59 10.44 3.40
N GLY A 87 5.35 11.75 3.27
CA GLY A 87 5.41 12.71 4.37
C GLY A 87 4.23 12.64 5.33
N ASP A 88 3.07 12.20 4.84
CA ASP A 88 1.87 12.00 5.64
C ASP A 88 1.39 10.54 5.55
N ASP A 89 0.14 10.29 5.24
CA ASP A 89 -0.46 8.94 5.24
C ASP A 89 -0.29 8.21 3.90
N LEU A 90 -0.21 6.88 3.96
CA LEU A 90 -0.16 5.99 2.79
C LEU A 90 -1.43 5.14 2.70
N TYR A 91 -2.11 5.17 1.56
CA TYR A 91 -3.26 4.35 1.23
C TYR A 91 -3.01 3.58 -0.06
N VAL A 92 -2.95 2.26 0.02
CA VAL A 92 -2.68 1.40 -1.14
C VAL A 92 -3.71 0.30 -1.26
N ALA A 93 -4.19 0.07 -2.49
CA ALA A 93 -5.04 -1.06 -2.81
C ALA A 93 -4.62 -1.72 -4.14
N GLY A 94 -4.49 -3.05 -4.17
CA GLY A 94 -4.08 -3.75 -5.38
C GLY A 94 -4.35 -5.25 -5.38
N GLY A 95 -4.07 -5.91 -6.50
CA GLY A 95 -3.98 -7.37 -6.54
C GLY A 95 -2.70 -7.82 -5.84
N ASP A 96 -1.57 -7.36 -6.35
CA ASP A 96 -0.23 -7.55 -5.79
C ASP A 96 0.30 -6.19 -5.32
N VAL A 97 0.65 -6.09 -4.05
CA VAL A 97 1.14 -4.85 -3.43
C VAL A 97 2.49 -5.09 -2.78
N GLN A 98 3.48 -4.33 -3.20
CA GLN A 98 4.81 -4.28 -2.57
C GLN A 98 5.09 -2.87 -2.04
N VAL A 99 5.54 -2.77 -0.80
CA VAL A 99 5.93 -1.51 -0.16
C VAL A 99 7.34 -1.61 0.39
N ASP A 100 8.20 -0.70 -0.07
CA ASP A 100 9.58 -0.50 0.41
C ASP A 100 9.81 1.00 0.60
N ALA A 101 9.01 1.64 1.47
CA ALA A 101 8.94 3.08 1.63
C ALA A 101 9.03 3.52 3.10
N ILE A 102 9.45 4.77 3.30
CA ILE A 102 9.39 5.44 4.60
C ILE A 102 8.11 6.27 4.65
N VAL A 103 7.22 6.00 5.60
CA VAL A 103 5.94 6.68 5.80
C VAL A 103 5.95 7.38 7.15
N ALA A 104 5.84 8.71 7.14
CA ALA A 104 5.86 9.49 8.38
C ALA A 104 4.53 9.45 9.14
N GLY A 105 3.41 9.25 8.45
CA GLY A 105 2.09 9.05 9.02
C GLY A 105 1.70 7.58 9.19
N LYS A 106 0.43 7.28 8.94
CA LYS A 106 -0.14 5.92 8.99
C LYS A 106 -0.09 5.25 7.63
N ALA A 107 -0.05 3.93 7.61
CA ALA A 107 -0.20 3.18 6.37
C ALA A 107 -1.39 2.21 6.44
N ARG A 108 -2.20 2.21 5.37
CA ARG A 108 -3.27 1.26 5.13
C ARG A 108 -3.07 0.60 3.78
N VAL A 109 -2.81 -0.69 3.81
CA VAL A 109 -2.49 -1.47 2.62
C VAL A 109 -3.47 -2.63 2.49
N ALA A 110 -4.09 -2.75 1.32
CA ALA A 110 -5.03 -3.84 1.02
C ALA A 110 -4.70 -4.51 -0.31
N GLY A 111 -4.73 -5.85 -0.36
CA GLY A 111 -4.42 -6.58 -1.58
C GLY A 111 -4.74 -8.06 -1.53
N GLY A 112 -4.57 -8.74 -2.66
CA GLY A 112 -4.54 -10.21 -2.69
C GLY A 112 -3.27 -10.72 -2.02
N ASP A 113 -2.13 -10.30 -2.53
CA ASP A 113 -0.80 -10.49 -1.97
C ASP A 113 -0.23 -9.13 -1.53
N VAL A 114 0.15 -9.03 -0.26
CA VAL A 114 0.69 -7.81 0.35
C VAL A 114 2.06 -8.11 0.95
N ALA A 115 3.10 -7.42 0.47
CA ALA A 115 4.46 -7.55 0.96
C ALA A 115 5.00 -6.18 1.39
N LEU A 116 5.38 -6.05 2.64
CA LEU A 116 6.14 -4.92 3.16
C LEU A 116 7.57 -5.38 3.41
N GLY A 117 8.50 -4.86 2.58
CA GLY A 117 9.91 -5.24 2.64
C GLY A 117 10.66 -4.61 3.81
N PRO A 118 11.93 -5.03 4.02
CA PRO A 118 12.73 -4.60 5.18
C PRO A 118 13.10 -3.11 5.15
N ALA A 119 13.01 -2.43 4.00
CA ALA A 119 13.21 -0.99 3.91
C ALA A 119 11.99 -0.18 4.36
N THR A 120 10.84 -0.84 4.55
CA THR A 120 9.61 -0.17 5.00
C THR A 120 9.71 0.28 6.45
N THR A 121 9.43 1.57 6.68
CA THR A 121 9.27 2.11 8.02
C THR A 121 8.00 2.95 8.07
N VAL A 122 7.08 2.62 8.98
CA VAL A 122 5.85 3.38 9.20
C VAL A 122 5.89 3.96 10.60
N THR A 123 5.89 5.30 10.70
CA THR A 123 5.99 5.98 12.01
C THR A 123 4.69 5.93 12.79
N GLY A 124 3.54 6.04 12.09
CA GLY A 124 2.22 5.88 12.68
C GLY A 124 1.74 4.42 12.70
N GLY A 125 0.43 4.24 12.84
CA GLY A 125 -0.16 2.91 12.85
C GLY A 125 -0.18 2.25 11.47
N LEU A 126 0.06 0.94 11.42
CA LEU A 126 0.06 0.13 10.21
C LEU A 126 -1.14 -0.82 10.21
N SER A 127 -1.93 -0.78 9.13
CA SER A 127 -3.06 -1.69 8.92
C SER A 127 -2.93 -2.42 7.60
N LEU A 128 -2.89 -3.75 7.64
CA LEU A 128 -2.73 -4.64 6.50
C LEU A 128 -3.96 -5.53 6.33
N THR A 129 -4.47 -5.64 5.12
CA THR A 129 -5.58 -6.55 4.81
C THR A 129 -5.30 -7.27 3.49
N GLY A 130 -5.40 -8.61 3.48
CA GLY A 130 -5.11 -9.35 2.24
C GLY A 130 -5.34 -10.85 2.35
N GLY A 131 -5.17 -11.55 1.22
CA GLY A 131 -5.14 -13.01 1.21
C GLY A 131 -3.86 -13.53 1.87
N ARG A 132 -2.73 -13.07 1.36
CA ARG A 132 -1.39 -13.37 1.90
C ARG A 132 -0.69 -12.06 2.29
N ILE A 133 -0.20 -12.00 3.52
CA ILE A 133 0.49 -10.82 4.05
C ILE A 133 1.89 -11.24 4.52
N ARG A 134 2.92 -10.50 4.08
CA ARG A 134 4.29 -10.61 4.57
C ARG A 134 4.77 -9.25 5.07
N PHE A 135 5.19 -9.21 6.31
CA PHE A 135 5.70 -8.01 6.95
C PHE A 135 7.14 -8.24 7.45
N GLU A 136 8.09 -7.52 6.86
CA GLU A 136 9.52 -7.57 7.19
C GLU A 136 10.07 -6.19 7.62
N GLY A 137 9.23 -5.16 7.59
CA GLY A 137 9.58 -3.77 7.89
C GLY A 137 9.50 -3.41 9.38
N SER A 138 9.32 -2.11 9.63
CA SER A 138 9.18 -1.53 10.96
C SER A 138 7.90 -0.72 11.09
N ALA A 139 7.11 -0.96 12.14
CA ALA A 139 5.96 -0.17 12.56
C ALA A 139 6.21 0.40 13.96
N LEU A 140 6.22 1.74 14.08
CA LEU A 140 6.64 2.38 15.32
C LEU A 140 5.50 2.60 16.33
N GLU A 141 4.23 2.49 15.92
CA GLU A 141 3.09 2.58 16.84
C GLU A 141 2.44 1.21 17.05
N TYR A 142 1.68 0.74 16.08
CA TYR A 142 0.98 -0.56 16.16
C TYR A 142 0.90 -1.22 14.79
N LEU A 143 0.69 -2.52 14.81
CA LEU A 143 0.38 -3.32 13.61
C LEU A 143 -0.97 -3.99 13.76
N LYS A 144 -1.84 -3.84 12.75
CA LYS A 144 -3.05 -4.66 12.58
C LYS A 144 -2.98 -5.38 11.25
N ALA A 145 -3.07 -6.70 11.26
CA ALA A 145 -3.05 -7.52 10.05
C ALA A 145 -4.26 -8.47 10.02
N SER A 146 -4.94 -8.51 8.88
CA SER A 146 -6.09 -9.40 8.68
C SER A 146 -6.00 -10.10 7.32
N GLY A 147 -5.98 -11.44 7.30
CA GLY A 147 -5.82 -12.20 6.08
C GLY A 147 -6.07 -13.70 6.22
N ALA A 148 -5.85 -14.47 5.15
CA ALA A 148 -5.84 -15.92 5.25
C ALA A 148 -4.49 -16.43 5.82
N SER A 149 -3.37 -15.89 5.33
CA SER A 149 -2.02 -16.22 5.80
C SER A 149 -1.25 -14.94 6.11
N VAL A 150 -0.69 -14.83 7.31
CA VAL A 150 0.10 -13.70 7.77
C VAL A 150 1.47 -14.18 8.25
N ARG A 151 2.54 -13.67 7.63
CA ARG A 151 3.92 -13.86 8.09
C ARG A 151 4.45 -12.56 8.68
N LEU A 152 4.90 -12.63 9.93
CA LEU A 152 5.57 -11.54 10.63
C LEU A 152 7.07 -11.87 10.73
N ASP A 153 7.93 -11.01 10.23
CA ASP A 153 9.39 -11.13 10.33
C ASP A 153 10.06 -9.74 10.44
N GLY A 154 9.37 -8.81 11.08
CA GLY A 154 9.76 -7.41 11.22
C GLY A 154 9.64 -6.89 12.65
N VAL A 155 9.73 -5.57 12.81
CA VAL A 155 9.75 -4.89 14.10
C VAL A 155 8.46 -4.11 14.34
N VAL A 156 7.84 -4.28 15.50
CA VAL A 156 6.70 -3.47 15.97
C VAL A 156 7.03 -2.92 17.35
N GLN A 157 7.07 -1.59 17.50
CA GLN A 157 7.39 -0.98 18.80
C GLN A 157 6.19 -0.99 19.76
N GLY A 158 4.97 -0.99 19.24
CA GLY A 158 3.76 -1.10 20.06
C GLY A 158 3.14 -2.49 20.00
N ASP A 159 1.81 -2.54 20.09
CA ASP A 159 1.06 -3.78 20.03
C ASP A 159 0.84 -4.27 18.60
N ALA A 160 0.77 -5.59 18.42
CA ALA A 160 0.40 -6.21 17.18
C ALA A 160 -0.87 -7.05 17.35
N GLU A 161 -1.83 -6.88 16.43
CA GLU A 161 -3.07 -7.63 16.39
C GLU A 161 -3.18 -8.34 15.04
N VAL A 162 -3.30 -9.66 15.03
CA VAL A 162 -3.32 -10.49 13.83
C VAL A 162 -4.54 -11.38 13.80
N HIS A 163 -5.35 -11.24 12.76
CA HIS A 163 -6.49 -12.10 12.46
C HIS A 163 -6.20 -12.89 11.19
N ALA A 164 -5.93 -14.20 11.31
CA ALA A 164 -5.64 -15.03 10.13
C ALA A 164 -5.97 -16.51 10.38
N GLU A 165 -6.14 -17.27 9.29
CA GLU A 165 -6.26 -18.74 9.41
C GLU A 165 -4.91 -19.36 9.79
N GLU A 166 -3.82 -18.81 9.24
CA GLU A 166 -2.43 -19.23 9.49
C GLU A 166 -1.55 -18.03 9.81
N VAL A 167 -0.84 -18.10 10.95
CA VAL A 167 0.15 -17.08 11.36
C VAL A 167 1.52 -17.73 11.49
N ASP A 168 2.48 -17.19 10.75
CA ASP A 168 3.88 -17.59 10.78
C ASP A 168 4.73 -16.46 11.37
N ILE A 169 5.48 -16.76 12.43
CA ILE A 169 6.37 -15.81 13.10
C ILE A 169 7.81 -16.13 12.69
N GLY A 170 8.47 -15.18 12.05
CA GLY A 170 9.86 -15.30 11.65
C GLY A 170 10.84 -15.00 12.77
N PRO A 171 12.11 -15.41 12.62
CA PRO A 171 13.15 -15.26 13.66
C PRO A 171 13.57 -13.81 13.91
N ASN A 172 13.30 -12.89 12.97
CA ASN A 172 13.62 -11.47 13.11
C ASN A 172 12.45 -10.67 13.74
N THR A 173 11.36 -11.34 14.10
CA THR A 173 10.19 -10.67 14.70
C THR A 173 10.56 -10.09 16.06
N ARG A 174 10.33 -8.80 16.22
CA ARG A 174 10.43 -8.12 17.49
C ARG A 174 9.18 -7.28 17.72
N ILE A 175 8.48 -7.54 18.81
CA ILE A 175 7.29 -6.78 19.24
C ILE A 175 7.55 -6.31 20.66
N ASP A 176 7.66 -4.98 20.85
CA ASP A 176 7.93 -4.41 22.18
C ASP A 176 6.64 -4.37 23.03
N GLY A 177 5.45 -4.38 22.41
CA GLY A 177 4.15 -4.54 23.06
C GLY A 177 3.66 -5.98 23.10
N LYS A 178 2.34 -6.16 23.13
CA LYS A 178 1.65 -7.46 23.09
C LYS A 178 1.41 -7.90 21.66
N LEU A 179 1.42 -9.21 21.44
CA LEU A 179 0.91 -9.85 20.23
C LEU A 179 -0.42 -10.54 20.53
N VAL A 180 -1.50 -10.03 19.95
CA VAL A 180 -2.82 -10.65 20.02
C VAL A 180 -3.06 -11.43 18.73
N VAL A 181 -3.28 -12.74 18.82
CA VAL A 181 -3.45 -13.61 17.66
C VAL A 181 -4.81 -14.28 17.68
N HIS A 182 -5.58 -14.04 16.62
CA HIS A 182 -6.81 -14.76 16.33
C HIS A 182 -6.57 -15.70 15.15
N SER A 183 -6.24 -16.95 15.42
CA SER A 183 -5.96 -17.95 14.40
C SER A 183 -6.51 -19.33 14.77
N ALA A 184 -6.64 -20.21 13.76
CA ALA A 184 -7.08 -21.58 13.97
C ALA A 184 -6.03 -22.45 14.70
N ARG A 185 -4.77 -22.03 14.67
CA ARG A 185 -3.63 -22.72 15.31
C ARG A 185 -2.76 -21.71 16.02
N GLU A 186 -2.28 -22.09 17.19
CA GLU A 186 -1.28 -21.30 17.91
C GLU A 186 0.01 -21.20 17.08
N PRO A 187 0.53 -19.98 16.84
CA PRO A 187 1.75 -19.82 16.08
C PRO A 187 2.96 -20.33 16.87
N ALA A 188 3.88 -20.99 16.17
CA ALA A 188 5.15 -21.38 16.75
C ALA A 188 6.05 -20.16 16.91
N LEU A 189 6.68 -20.00 18.08
CA LEU A 189 7.65 -18.95 18.33
C LEU A 189 9.08 -19.49 18.04
N PRO A 190 9.73 -19.07 16.95
CA PRO A 190 11.10 -19.53 16.61
C PRO A 190 12.14 -18.92 17.54
N GLU A 191 13.30 -19.56 17.61
CA GLU A 191 14.46 -18.99 18.28
C GLU A 191 14.83 -17.65 17.59
N GLY A 192 15.00 -16.59 18.38
CA GLY A 192 15.30 -15.24 17.89
C GLY A 192 14.11 -14.29 17.93
N ALA A 193 12.88 -14.76 17.80
CA ALA A 193 11.71 -13.89 17.93
C ALA A 193 11.54 -13.40 19.39
N GLN A 194 11.20 -12.11 19.54
CA GLN A 194 11.05 -11.44 20.81
C GLN A 194 9.69 -10.74 20.89
N ILE A 195 8.87 -11.09 21.88
CA ILE A 195 7.58 -10.45 22.14
C ILE A 195 7.54 -10.08 23.61
N ALA A 196 7.82 -8.81 23.91
CA ALA A 196 8.01 -8.35 25.28
C ALA A 196 6.73 -8.39 26.11
N GLY A 197 5.58 -8.08 25.52
CA GLY A 197 4.27 -8.11 26.18
C GLY A 197 3.59 -9.48 26.22
N GLY A 198 4.21 -10.51 25.63
CA GLY A 198 3.63 -11.86 25.52
C GLY A 198 2.62 -12.00 24.37
N ILE A 199 2.11 -13.24 24.21
CA ILE A 199 1.12 -13.61 23.18
C ILE A 199 -0.20 -13.90 23.89
N GLU A 200 -1.30 -13.35 23.34
CA GLU A 200 -2.68 -13.58 23.79
C GLU A 200 -3.53 -14.15 22.65
#